data_85042b2f066c73ed98c781f8e2b03b49
#
_entry.id   85042b2f066c73ed98c781f8e2b03b49
#
_cell.length_a   1.000
_cell.length_b   1.000
_cell.length_c   1.000
_cell.angle_alpha   90.00
_cell.angle_beta   90.00
_cell.angle_gamma   90.00
#
_symmetry.space_group_name_H-M   'P 1'
#
loop_
_entity.id
_entity.type
_entity.pdbx_description
1 polymer ?
#
loop_
_entity_poly.entity_id
_entity_poly.type
_entity_poly.pdbx_seq_one_letter_code
_entity_poly.pdbx_strand_id
1 'polypeptide(L)'
;MAADLSGSPQALKVNNFSAKVGGAPLSASGTLRLTPSMRADLAIRGDGLDLEALTEGFPDLKGQIKGKANLVFDLSGTDKGNTGTGSLSAPSVEAFGLRLANVKLPLSLDGNAFKSSNGTLELYGGKASNSLTFDLKTFKFSDSLTASGVDVNALAQDATGGLGGKVTGQGSLS
;
A
#
# COMPACT_ATOMS: atom_id res chain seq x y z
N MET A 1 16.82 -9.34 10.10
CA MET A 1 16.99 -7.88 10.05
C MET A 1 18.48 -7.60 10.07
N ALA A 2 19.00 -6.79 9.16
CA ALA A 2 20.36 -6.32 9.11
C ALA A 2 20.38 -4.82 8.78
N ALA A 3 21.35 -4.09 9.32
CA ALA A 3 21.53 -2.67 9.03
C ALA A 3 23.03 -2.38 8.86
N ASP A 4 23.38 -1.67 7.79
CA ASP A 4 24.72 -1.12 7.55
C ASP A 4 24.63 0.40 7.63
N LEU A 5 25.27 0.97 8.64
CA LEU A 5 25.25 2.39 8.95
C LEU A 5 26.68 2.94 8.96
N SER A 6 26.87 4.13 8.42
CA SER A 6 28.16 4.83 8.44
C SER A 6 27.96 6.32 8.71
N GLY A 7 28.98 6.97 9.27
CA GLY A 7 28.95 8.41 9.54
C GLY A 7 28.90 8.76 11.04
N SER A 8 28.43 9.94 11.34
CA SER A 8 28.30 10.48 12.70
C SER A 8 26.82 10.72 13.06
N PRO A 9 26.49 10.97 14.35
CA PRO A 9 25.12 11.30 14.75
C PRO A 9 24.50 12.52 14.03
N GLN A 10 25.34 13.41 13.53
CA GLN A 10 24.92 14.58 12.75
C GLN A 10 24.64 14.24 11.27
N ALA A 11 25.22 13.13 10.77
CA ALA A 11 25.06 12.70 9.39
C ALA A 11 25.31 11.18 9.27
N LEU A 12 24.34 10.39 9.72
CA LEU A 12 24.33 8.93 9.55
C LEU A 12 23.81 8.60 8.16
N LYS A 13 24.57 7.78 7.44
CA LYS A 13 24.15 7.19 6.19
C LYS A 13 23.66 5.78 6.44
N VAL A 14 22.44 5.49 6.01
CA VAL A 14 21.88 4.15 5.93
C VAL A 14 22.27 3.59 4.56
N ASN A 15 23.36 2.82 4.49
CA ASN A 15 23.81 2.24 3.23
C ASN A 15 22.88 1.12 2.78
N ASN A 16 22.47 0.28 3.74
CA ASN A 16 21.50 -0.78 3.53
C ASN A 16 20.84 -1.14 4.87
N PHE A 17 19.55 -1.03 4.91
CA PHE A 17 18.71 -1.68 5.91
C PHE A 17 17.94 -2.79 5.21
N SER A 18 17.94 -4.00 5.74
CA SER A 18 17.15 -5.10 5.21
C SER A 18 16.35 -5.79 6.30
N ALA A 19 15.10 -6.05 6.00
CA ALA A 19 14.18 -6.80 6.84
C ALA A 19 13.37 -7.76 5.97
N LYS A 20 12.75 -8.74 6.59
CA LYS A 20 11.72 -9.55 5.94
C LYS A 20 10.36 -9.15 6.48
N VAL A 21 9.44 -8.88 5.59
CA VAL A 21 8.06 -8.55 5.92
C VAL A 21 7.16 -9.48 5.12
N GLY A 22 6.36 -10.28 5.80
CA GLY A 22 5.58 -11.34 5.14
C GLY A 22 6.44 -12.32 4.35
N GLY A 23 7.66 -12.64 4.86
CA GLY A 23 8.61 -13.52 4.16
C GLY A 23 9.40 -12.86 3.02
N ALA A 24 8.95 -11.72 2.50
CA ALA A 24 9.58 -11.00 1.39
C ALA A 24 10.63 -9.97 1.86
N PRO A 25 11.64 -9.67 1.03
CA PRO A 25 12.66 -8.68 1.37
C PRO A 25 12.07 -7.26 1.32
N LEU A 26 12.34 -6.50 2.38
CA LEU A 26 12.16 -5.06 2.43
C LEU A 26 13.52 -4.42 2.65
N SER A 27 13.88 -3.44 1.84
CA SER A 27 15.12 -2.69 1.97
C SER A 27 14.86 -1.21 2.14
N ALA A 28 15.76 -0.53 2.84
CA ALA A 28 15.77 0.92 2.91
C ALA A 28 17.20 1.44 2.86
N SER A 29 17.38 2.60 2.22
CA SER A 29 18.65 3.32 2.19
C SER A 29 18.39 4.83 2.26
N GLY A 30 19.39 5.60 2.68
CA GLY A 30 19.23 7.05 2.77
C GLY A 30 20.07 7.71 3.86
N THR A 31 19.54 8.72 4.50
CA THR A 31 20.25 9.48 5.53
C THR A 31 19.41 9.68 6.78
N LEU A 32 20.07 9.65 7.93
CA LEU A 32 19.49 9.99 9.21
C LEU A 32 20.34 11.09 9.86
N ARG A 33 19.70 12.12 10.35
CA ARG A 33 20.32 13.15 11.20
C ARG A 33 19.61 13.11 12.56
N LEU A 34 20.38 12.98 13.62
CA LEU A 34 19.85 12.87 14.98
C LEU A 34 19.98 14.17 15.76
N THR A 35 20.93 15.04 15.36
CA THR A 35 21.20 16.32 16.02
C THR A 35 21.48 17.42 14.98
N PRO A 36 21.11 18.69 15.22
CA PRO A 36 20.36 19.24 16.37
C PRO A 36 18.86 18.92 16.34
N SER A 37 18.31 18.50 15.20
CA SER A 37 16.93 18.07 15.01
C SER A 37 16.91 16.73 14.27
N MET A 38 15.98 15.88 14.62
CA MET A 38 15.82 14.60 13.93
C MET A 38 15.30 14.81 12.51
N ARG A 39 15.98 14.20 11.57
CA ARG A 39 15.54 14.12 10.17
C ARG A 39 15.92 12.78 9.58
N ALA A 40 15.01 12.20 8.85
CA ALA A 40 15.22 10.98 8.08
C ALA A 40 14.79 11.21 6.62
N ASP A 41 15.63 10.83 5.68
CA ASP A 41 15.29 10.80 4.26
C ASP A 41 15.66 9.40 3.77
N LEU A 42 14.64 8.55 3.54
CA LEU A 42 14.81 7.12 3.26
C LEU A 42 14.10 6.74 1.97
N ALA A 43 14.78 5.99 1.12
CA ALA A 43 14.21 5.27 0.00
C ALA A 43 13.93 3.82 0.42
N ILE A 44 12.67 3.42 0.38
CA ILE A 44 12.17 2.11 0.80
C ILE A 44 11.76 1.33 -0.44
N ARG A 45 12.15 0.06 -0.50
CA ARG A 45 11.84 -0.86 -1.60
C ARG A 45 11.42 -2.20 -1.03
N GLY A 46 10.36 -2.78 -1.58
CA GLY A 46 9.89 -4.11 -1.25
C GLY A 46 9.47 -4.86 -2.50
N ASP A 47 9.98 -6.05 -2.67
CA ASP A 47 9.69 -6.90 -3.82
C ASP A 47 8.91 -8.13 -3.37
N GLY A 48 7.77 -8.40 -4.02
CA GLY A 48 6.95 -9.56 -3.75
C GLY A 48 6.41 -9.62 -2.32
N LEU A 49 6.13 -8.47 -1.70
CA LEU A 49 5.57 -8.37 -0.35
C LEU A 49 4.25 -9.14 -0.30
N ASP A 50 4.13 -10.05 0.66
CA ASP A 50 2.91 -10.82 0.89
C ASP A 50 1.87 -9.92 1.58
N LEU A 51 0.80 -9.61 0.86
CA LEU A 51 -0.25 -8.71 1.35
C LEU A 51 -1.06 -9.33 2.49
N GLU A 52 -1.25 -10.66 2.51
CA GLU A 52 -1.94 -11.34 3.60
C GLU A 52 -1.15 -11.21 4.91
N ALA A 53 0.16 -11.46 4.84
CA ALA A 53 1.03 -11.31 6.01
C ALA A 53 1.16 -9.84 6.47
N LEU A 54 1.12 -8.88 5.54
CA LEU A 54 1.12 -7.44 5.89
C LEU A 54 -0.15 -7.02 6.61
N THR A 55 -1.28 -7.64 6.28
CA THR A 55 -2.59 -7.27 6.83
C THR A 55 -2.98 -8.12 8.06
N GLU A 56 -2.17 -9.10 8.46
CA GLU A 56 -2.45 -9.98 9.60
C GLU A 56 -2.63 -9.23 10.93
N GLY A 57 -1.92 -8.11 11.11
CA GLY A 57 -2.00 -7.25 12.29
C GLY A 57 -3.24 -6.33 12.33
N PHE A 58 -4.05 -6.30 11.27
CA PHE A 58 -5.23 -5.45 11.16
C PHE A 58 -6.50 -6.29 11.16
N PRO A 59 -7.28 -6.34 12.26
CA PRO A 59 -8.41 -7.25 12.41
C PRO A 59 -9.42 -7.21 11.25
N ASP A 60 -9.72 -6.00 10.75
CA ASP A 60 -10.69 -5.78 9.66
C ASP A 60 -10.18 -6.21 8.28
N LEU A 61 -8.87 -6.39 8.12
CA LEU A 61 -8.23 -6.76 6.85
C LEU A 61 -7.69 -8.19 6.85
N LYS A 62 -7.61 -8.82 8.02
CA LYS A 62 -7.04 -10.16 8.19
C LYS A 62 -7.77 -11.19 7.32
N GLY A 63 -7.01 -11.85 6.44
CA GLY A 63 -7.53 -12.84 5.51
C GLY A 63 -8.40 -12.27 4.37
N GLN A 64 -8.64 -10.95 4.36
CA GLN A 64 -9.44 -10.29 3.33
C GLN A 64 -8.63 -9.83 2.13
N ILE A 65 -7.30 -9.72 2.28
CA ILE A 65 -6.42 -9.26 1.21
C ILE A 65 -5.33 -10.29 1.00
N LYS A 66 -5.20 -10.79 -0.23
CA LYS A 66 -4.18 -11.77 -0.63
C LYS A 66 -3.51 -11.35 -1.92
N GLY A 67 -2.27 -11.78 -2.10
CA GLY A 67 -1.48 -11.51 -3.28
C GLY A 67 -0.09 -11.01 -2.93
N LYS A 68 0.67 -10.69 -3.97
CA LYS A 68 2.02 -10.14 -3.81
C LYS A 68 2.13 -8.78 -4.46
N ALA A 69 2.80 -7.85 -3.78
CA ALA A 69 2.96 -6.48 -4.25
C ALA A 69 4.41 -6.03 -4.20
N ASN A 70 4.74 -5.09 -5.07
CA ASN A 70 6.00 -4.36 -5.06
C ASN A 70 5.75 -2.96 -4.54
N LEU A 71 6.62 -2.50 -3.64
CA LEU A 71 6.57 -1.18 -3.01
C LEU A 71 7.82 -0.38 -3.38
N VAL A 72 7.60 0.84 -3.78
CA VAL A 72 8.62 1.88 -3.92
C VAL A 72 8.13 3.08 -3.14
N PHE A 73 8.88 3.55 -2.15
CA PHE A 73 8.43 4.66 -1.31
C PHE A 73 9.62 5.49 -0.83
N ASP A 74 9.55 6.79 -1.01
CA ASP A 74 10.52 7.75 -0.51
C ASP A 74 9.90 8.50 0.68
N LEU A 75 10.50 8.34 1.86
CA LEU A 75 10.04 8.86 3.14
C LEU A 75 10.95 10.00 3.59
N SER A 76 10.37 11.11 3.97
CA SER A 76 11.04 12.20 4.68
C SER A 76 10.37 12.40 6.04
N GLY A 77 11.14 12.23 7.11
CA GLY A 77 10.70 12.37 8.49
C GLY A 77 11.42 13.48 9.22
N THR A 78 10.70 14.23 10.03
CA THR A 78 11.25 15.28 10.91
C THR A 78 10.57 15.20 12.27
N ASP A 79 11.07 15.97 13.25
CA ASP A 79 10.42 16.19 14.55
C ASP A 79 9.01 16.81 14.44
N LYS A 80 8.66 17.39 13.28
CA LYS A 80 7.35 18.01 12.99
C LYS A 80 6.37 17.08 12.30
N GLY A 81 6.82 15.95 11.77
CA GLY A 81 5.98 14.97 11.07
C GLY A 81 6.71 14.25 9.94
N ASN A 82 5.99 13.30 9.35
CA ASN A 82 6.48 12.50 8.26
C ASN A 82 5.74 12.86 6.97
N THR A 83 6.47 12.88 5.86
CA THR A 83 5.92 13.00 4.52
C THR A 83 6.56 11.95 3.62
N GLY A 84 5.91 11.59 2.53
CA GLY A 84 6.49 10.65 1.60
C GLY A 84 5.65 10.47 0.36
N THR A 85 6.27 9.94 -0.67
CA THR A 85 5.61 9.59 -1.93
C THR A 85 6.15 8.28 -2.47
N GLY A 86 5.32 7.58 -3.22
CA GLY A 86 5.73 6.30 -3.78
C GLY A 86 4.66 5.63 -4.61
N SER A 87 4.79 4.33 -4.76
CA SER A 87 3.80 3.51 -5.44
C SER A 87 3.80 2.08 -4.92
N LEU A 88 2.63 1.47 -4.94
CA LEU A 88 2.44 0.04 -4.77
C LEU A 88 1.89 -0.53 -6.07
N SER A 89 2.45 -1.64 -6.52
CA SER A 89 1.96 -2.33 -7.71
C SER A 89 1.86 -3.83 -7.45
N ALA A 90 0.81 -4.45 -7.99
CA ALA A 90 0.61 -5.88 -7.90
C ALA A 90 0.00 -6.41 -9.21
N PRO A 91 0.48 -7.55 -9.75
CA PRO A 91 -0.10 -8.15 -10.95
C PRO A 91 -1.51 -8.68 -10.69
N SER A 92 -1.75 -9.23 -9.50
CA SER A 92 -3.06 -9.69 -9.06
C SER A 92 -3.21 -9.58 -7.54
N VAL A 93 -4.40 -9.22 -7.09
CA VAL A 93 -4.80 -9.12 -5.68
C VAL A 93 -6.19 -9.71 -5.55
N GLU A 94 -6.41 -10.51 -4.52
CA GLU A 94 -7.75 -10.83 -4.04
C GLU A 94 -8.03 -9.94 -2.84
N ALA A 95 -9.09 -9.15 -2.90
CA ALA A 95 -9.47 -8.25 -1.83
C ALA A 95 -10.98 -8.34 -1.59
N PHE A 96 -11.38 -8.71 -0.37
CA PHE A 96 -12.79 -8.87 0.03
C PHE A 96 -13.57 -9.81 -0.92
N GLY A 97 -12.92 -10.89 -1.38
CA GLY A 97 -13.49 -11.84 -2.34
C GLY A 97 -13.49 -11.38 -3.81
N LEU A 98 -13.02 -10.17 -4.09
CA LEU A 98 -12.91 -9.65 -5.46
C LEU A 98 -11.53 -9.93 -6.04
N ARG A 99 -11.47 -10.31 -7.31
CA ARG A 99 -10.21 -10.48 -8.06
C ARG A 99 -9.86 -9.21 -8.82
N LEU A 100 -8.75 -8.61 -8.42
CA LEU A 100 -8.19 -7.39 -9.00
C LEU A 100 -6.93 -7.75 -9.78
N ALA A 101 -6.75 -7.16 -10.95
CA ALA A 101 -5.53 -7.33 -11.75
C ALA A 101 -4.89 -5.97 -12.06
N ASN A 102 -3.60 -6.00 -12.40
CA ASN A 102 -2.84 -4.84 -12.83
C ASN A 102 -2.95 -3.63 -11.87
N VAL A 103 -2.96 -3.90 -10.57
CA VAL A 103 -3.13 -2.90 -9.52
C VAL A 103 -1.91 -1.98 -9.50
N LYS A 104 -2.16 -0.67 -9.57
CA LYS A 104 -1.16 0.40 -9.45
C LYS A 104 -1.73 1.51 -8.58
N LEU A 105 -1.14 1.69 -7.40
CA LEU A 105 -1.56 2.68 -6.42
C LEU A 105 -0.43 3.69 -6.23
N PRO A 106 -0.55 4.92 -6.73
CA PRO A 106 0.33 6.00 -6.29
C PRO A 106 0.08 6.27 -4.81
N LEU A 107 1.15 6.43 -4.04
CA LEU A 107 1.08 6.56 -2.58
C LEU A 107 1.63 7.91 -2.15
N SER A 108 0.99 8.51 -1.15
CA SER A 108 1.50 9.68 -0.44
C SER A 108 1.28 9.53 1.05
N LEU A 109 2.20 10.06 1.85
CA LEU A 109 2.11 10.17 3.29
C LEU A 109 2.19 11.65 3.68
N ASP A 110 1.26 12.09 4.52
CA ASP A 110 1.25 13.42 5.11
C ASP A 110 0.86 13.29 6.59
N GLY A 111 1.84 13.49 7.47
CA GLY A 111 1.69 13.22 8.90
C GLY A 111 1.38 11.75 9.17
N ASN A 112 0.15 11.47 9.58
CA ASN A 112 -0.35 10.11 9.83
C ASN A 112 -1.28 9.59 8.71
N ALA A 113 -1.57 10.39 7.70
CA ALA A 113 -2.48 10.01 6.63
C ALA A 113 -1.73 9.41 5.44
N PHE A 114 -1.89 8.12 5.23
CA PHE A 114 -1.47 7.42 4.03
C PHE A 114 -2.60 7.51 2.99
N LYS A 115 -2.29 7.98 1.79
CA LYS A 115 -3.29 8.19 0.74
C LYS A 115 -2.85 7.56 -0.57
N SER A 116 -3.81 7.03 -1.31
CA SER A 116 -3.68 6.75 -2.73
C SER A 116 -4.76 7.51 -3.47
N SER A 117 -4.39 8.33 -4.42
CA SER A 117 -5.33 9.05 -5.28
C SER A 117 -5.10 8.63 -6.73
N ASN A 118 -6.19 8.36 -7.45
CA ASN A 118 -6.12 7.91 -8.84
C ASN A 118 -5.36 6.58 -9.01
N GLY A 119 -5.47 5.68 -8.06
CA GLY A 119 -5.06 4.29 -8.24
C GLY A 119 -5.80 3.68 -9.41
N THR A 120 -5.15 2.79 -10.15
CA THR A 120 -5.73 2.09 -11.30
C THR A 120 -5.65 0.60 -11.10
N LEU A 121 -6.67 -0.12 -11.56
CA LEU A 121 -6.73 -1.57 -11.53
C LEU A 121 -7.71 -2.09 -12.59
N GLU A 122 -7.64 -3.36 -12.84
CA GLU A 122 -8.62 -4.07 -13.64
C GLU A 122 -9.50 -4.95 -12.74
N LEU A 123 -10.80 -4.95 -13.01
CA LEU A 123 -11.82 -5.68 -12.26
C LEU A 123 -12.72 -6.43 -13.25
N TYR A 124 -12.61 -7.78 -13.29
CA TYR A 124 -13.40 -8.66 -14.19
C TYR A 124 -13.47 -8.14 -15.63
N GLY A 125 -12.31 -7.85 -16.24
CA GLY A 125 -12.20 -7.35 -17.61
C GLY A 125 -12.49 -5.86 -17.79
N GLY A 126 -13.08 -5.21 -16.80
CA GLY A 126 -13.28 -3.75 -16.78
C GLY A 126 -12.09 -3.01 -16.20
N LYS A 127 -12.11 -1.69 -16.35
CA LYS A 127 -11.13 -0.77 -15.74
C LYS A 127 -11.74 -0.12 -14.52
N ALA A 128 -10.93 0.04 -13.47
CA ALA A 128 -11.35 0.73 -12.27
C ALA A 128 -10.31 1.73 -11.80
N SER A 129 -10.79 2.77 -11.15
CA SER A 129 -9.98 3.75 -10.41
C SER A 129 -10.34 3.70 -8.93
N ASN A 130 -9.34 3.94 -8.10
CA ASN A 130 -9.46 3.81 -6.65
C ASN A 130 -8.85 5.04 -5.97
N SER A 131 -9.48 5.45 -4.88
CA SER A 131 -8.96 6.46 -3.95
C SER A 131 -9.08 5.93 -2.53
N LEU A 132 -7.93 5.72 -1.90
CA LEU A 132 -7.78 5.14 -0.56
C LEU A 132 -7.20 6.18 0.38
N THR A 133 -7.68 6.22 1.61
CA THR A 133 -7.05 6.92 2.73
C THR A 133 -6.94 5.97 3.91
N PHE A 134 -5.77 5.89 4.54
CA PHE A 134 -5.50 5.09 5.71
C PHE A 134 -4.82 5.96 6.79
N ASP A 135 -5.40 6.02 7.98
CA ASP A 135 -4.85 6.75 9.12
C ASP A 135 -4.00 5.81 9.98
N LEU A 136 -2.69 6.08 10.04
CA LEU A 136 -1.70 5.27 10.76
C LEU A 136 -1.88 5.32 12.29
N LYS A 137 -2.57 6.32 12.82
CA LYS A 137 -2.79 6.49 14.27
C LYS A 137 -4.04 5.78 14.75
N THR A 138 -5.11 5.85 13.97
CA THR A 138 -6.42 5.30 14.32
C THR A 138 -6.70 3.96 13.65
N PHE A 139 -5.86 3.56 12.70
CA PHE A 139 -6.01 2.38 11.84
C PHE A 139 -7.33 2.34 11.06
N LYS A 140 -7.93 3.51 10.87
CA LYS A 140 -9.15 3.63 10.04
C LYS A 140 -8.77 3.80 8.59
N PHE A 141 -9.52 3.14 7.73
CA PHE A 141 -9.40 3.33 6.29
C PHE A 141 -10.74 3.75 5.66
N SER A 142 -10.66 4.45 4.57
CA SER A 142 -11.78 4.71 3.66
C SER A 142 -11.32 4.47 2.24
N ASP A 143 -12.17 3.86 1.45
CA ASP A 143 -11.90 3.56 0.05
C ASP A 143 -13.07 3.95 -0.83
N SER A 144 -12.78 4.41 -2.04
CA SER A 144 -13.75 4.69 -3.09
C SER A 144 -13.26 4.08 -4.39
N LEU A 145 -14.04 3.18 -4.94
CA LEU A 145 -13.78 2.49 -6.19
C LEU A 145 -14.82 2.89 -7.23
N THR A 146 -14.36 3.28 -8.41
CA THR A 146 -15.20 3.51 -9.57
C THR A 146 -14.75 2.60 -10.69
N ALA A 147 -15.67 1.81 -11.25
CA ALA A 147 -15.35 0.84 -12.29
C ALA A 147 -16.25 1.01 -13.51
N SER A 148 -15.75 0.63 -14.69
CA SER A 148 -16.48 0.63 -15.96
C SER A 148 -16.10 -0.59 -16.79
N GLY A 149 -17.07 -1.11 -17.60
CA GLY A 149 -16.86 -2.26 -18.47
C GLY A 149 -16.65 -3.59 -17.73
N VAL A 150 -17.15 -3.70 -16.50
CA VAL A 150 -17.02 -4.91 -15.67
C VAL A 150 -17.96 -5.99 -16.14
N ASP A 151 -17.48 -7.23 -16.28
CA ASP A 151 -18.34 -8.40 -16.48
C ASP A 151 -19.09 -8.71 -15.19
N VAL A 152 -20.38 -8.35 -15.18
CA VAL A 152 -21.27 -8.50 -14.02
C VAL A 152 -21.53 -9.96 -13.68
N ASN A 153 -21.50 -10.87 -14.68
CA ASN A 153 -21.70 -12.29 -14.42
C ASN A 153 -20.50 -12.90 -13.69
N ALA A 154 -19.30 -12.57 -14.12
CA ALA A 154 -18.07 -13.01 -13.45
C ALA A 154 -17.97 -12.41 -12.04
N LEU A 155 -18.33 -11.13 -11.87
CA LEU A 155 -18.40 -10.49 -10.56
C LEU A 155 -19.41 -11.18 -9.63
N ALA A 156 -20.60 -11.51 -10.12
CA ALA A 156 -21.65 -12.16 -9.33
C ALA A 156 -21.26 -13.56 -8.87
N GLN A 157 -20.50 -14.31 -9.66
CA GLN A 157 -19.99 -15.63 -9.28
C GLN A 157 -19.05 -15.58 -8.08
N ASP A 158 -18.18 -14.58 -8.02
CA ASP A 158 -17.24 -14.39 -6.90
C ASP A 158 -17.92 -13.74 -5.68
N ALA A 159 -18.88 -12.82 -5.91
CA ALA A 159 -19.59 -12.11 -4.85
C ALA A 159 -20.48 -12.99 -3.97
N THR A 160 -20.92 -14.17 -4.44
CA THR A 160 -21.72 -15.12 -3.64
C THR A 160 -20.94 -15.71 -2.46
N GLY A 161 -19.61 -15.50 -2.38
CA GLY A 161 -18.75 -15.99 -1.31
C GLY A 161 -18.61 -15.08 -0.07
N GLY A 162 -19.28 -13.91 0.01
CA GLY A 162 -19.27 -13.13 1.24
C GLY A 162 -18.98 -11.64 1.16
N LEU A 163 -19.57 -10.90 0.23
CA LEU A 163 -19.54 -9.44 0.30
C LEU A 163 -20.41 -8.95 1.47
N GLY A 164 -19.81 -8.80 2.64
CA GLY A 164 -20.39 -8.09 3.78
C GLY A 164 -20.34 -6.56 3.65
N GLY A 165 -20.03 -6.02 2.47
CA GLY A 165 -19.92 -4.59 2.20
C GLY A 165 -20.98 -4.11 1.20
N LYS A 166 -21.42 -2.85 1.38
CA LYS A 166 -22.33 -2.19 0.46
C LYS A 166 -21.57 -1.79 -0.81
N VAL A 167 -21.74 -2.54 -1.89
CA VAL A 167 -21.23 -2.15 -3.22
C VAL A 167 -22.22 -1.18 -3.84
N THR A 168 -21.88 0.10 -3.93
CA THR A 168 -22.62 1.08 -4.74
C THR A 168 -21.85 1.24 -6.05
N GLY A 169 -22.30 0.59 -7.12
CA GLY A 169 -21.80 0.77 -8.47
C GLY A 169 -22.73 1.68 -9.26
N GLN A 170 -22.19 2.67 -9.94
CA GLN A 170 -22.87 3.32 -11.05
C GLN A 170 -22.38 2.66 -12.34
N GLY A 171 -23.21 1.81 -12.93
CA GLY A 171 -22.98 1.21 -14.24
C GLY A 171 -23.82 1.93 -15.29
N SER A 172 -23.21 2.45 -16.35
CA SER A 172 -23.94 2.80 -17.57
C SER A 172 -23.89 1.60 -18.51
N LEU A 173 -25.04 0.99 -18.80
CA LEU A 173 -25.21 0.04 -19.89
C LEU A 173 -25.42 0.86 -21.18
N SER A 174 -24.51 0.70 -22.13
CA SER A 174 -24.70 1.15 -23.52
C SER A 174 -24.78 -0.03 -24.44
#